data_1d7d22a4c2e9cac734aa8cc79b5b59b7
#
_entry.id   1d7d22a4c2e9cac734aa8cc79b5b59b7
#
_cell.length_a   1.000
_cell.length_b   1.000
_cell.length_c   1.000
_cell.angle_alpha   90.00
_cell.angle_beta   90.00
_cell.angle_gamma   90.00
#
_symmetry.space_group_name_H-M   'P 1'
#
loop_
_entity.id
_entity.type
_entity.pdbx_description
1 polymer ?
#
loop_
_entity_poly.entity_id
_entity_poly.type
_entity_poly.pdbx_seq_one_letter_code
_entity_poly.pdbx_strand_id
1 'polypeptide(L)'
;MARKENTFQSELIKEIKERFPGAIVLKNDSGYLQGIPDLTVLWKQYWALLECKRESKAVHQPNQDFYIDLADSMSFGRFIHPENKEDILNEMERSFKIRR
;
A
#
# COMPACT_ATOMS: atom_id res chain seq x y z
N MET A 1 -19.14 -12.84 8.59
CA MET A 1 -18.75 -12.80 7.18
C MET A 1 -17.33 -12.27 7.04
N ALA A 2 -16.55 -12.92 6.20
CA ALA A 2 -15.18 -12.48 5.99
C ALA A 2 -15.16 -11.09 5.36
N ARG A 3 -14.23 -10.25 5.81
CA ARG A 3 -14.07 -8.93 5.24
C ARG A 3 -13.52 -9.04 3.83
N LYS A 4 -14.13 -8.33 2.92
CA LYS A 4 -13.67 -8.33 1.55
C LYS A 4 -12.48 -7.41 1.38
N GLU A 5 -11.65 -7.71 0.39
CA GLU A 5 -10.45 -6.93 0.12
C GLU A 5 -10.76 -5.47 -0.17
N ASN A 6 -11.85 -5.21 -0.92
CA ASN A 6 -12.22 -3.83 -1.25
C ASN A 6 -12.70 -3.05 -0.03
N THR A 7 -13.31 -3.73 0.96
CA THR A 7 -13.69 -3.06 2.20
C THR A 7 -12.46 -2.67 3.00
N PHE A 8 -11.49 -3.58 3.09
CA PHE A 8 -10.23 -3.29 3.75
C PHE A 8 -9.52 -2.12 3.05
N GLN A 9 -9.52 -2.15 1.72
CA GLN A 9 -8.86 -1.12 0.94
C GLN A 9 -9.48 0.26 1.20
N SER A 10 -10.82 0.34 1.25
CA SER A 10 -11.50 1.60 1.52
C SER A 10 -11.17 2.16 2.88
N GLU A 11 -11.15 1.29 3.89
CA GLU A 11 -10.79 1.71 5.25
C GLU A 11 -9.34 2.13 5.33
N LEU A 12 -8.48 1.41 4.62
CA LEU A 12 -7.05 1.73 4.61
C LEU A 12 -6.80 3.10 3.99
N ILE A 13 -7.47 3.41 2.88
CA ILE A 13 -7.32 4.71 2.23
C ILE A 13 -7.70 5.83 3.19
N LYS A 14 -8.81 5.65 3.90
CA LYS A 14 -9.26 6.65 4.86
C LYS A 14 -8.22 6.85 5.97
N GLU A 15 -7.67 5.75 6.48
CA GLU A 15 -6.69 5.82 7.55
C GLU A 15 -5.38 6.46 7.09
N ILE A 16 -4.96 6.18 5.87
CA ILE A 16 -3.76 6.80 5.30
C ILE A 16 -3.94 8.31 5.23
N LYS A 17 -5.11 8.77 4.77
CA LYS A 17 -5.37 10.20 4.66
C LYS A 17 -5.41 10.88 6.03
N GLU A 18 -5.81 10.16 7.06
CA GLU A 18 -5.80 10.70 8.42
C GLU A 18 -4.39 10.80 8.98
N ARG A 19 -3.55 9.79 8.71
CA ARG A 19 -2.16 9.79 9.18
C ARG A 19 -1.27 10.75 8.43
N PHE A 20 -1.55 10.94 7.15
CA PHE A 20 -0.73 11.78 6.28
C PHE A 20 -1.62 12.85 5.67
N PRO A 21 -1.93 13.91 6.45
CA PRO A 21 -2.85 14.95 5.97
C PRO A 21 -2.34 15.57 4.67
N GLY A 22 -3.22 15.63 3.68
CA GLY A 22 -2.86 16.13 2.36
C GLY A 22 -2.40 15.05 1.39
N ALA A 23 -2.30 13.80 1.84
CA ALA A 23 -1.89 12.72 0.94
C ALA A 23 -2.90 12.50 -0.17
N ILE A 24 -2.38 12.16 -1.33
CA ILE A 24 -3.19 11.72 -2.47
C ILE A 24 -3.03 10.21 -2.57
N VAL A 25 -4.15 9.49 -2.57
CA VAL A 25 -4.12 8.04 -2.70
C VAL A 25 -4.81 7.66 -3.99
N LEU A 26 -4.08 6.99 -4.86
CA LEU A 26 -4.57 6.58 -6.17
C LEU A 26 -4.79 5.09 -6.19
N LYS A 27 -5.90 4.66 -6.81
CA LYS A 27 -6.15 3.24 -7.06
C LYS A 27 -5.59 2.92 -8.44
N ASN A 28 -4.67 1.99 -8.49
CA ASN A 28 -4.02 1.63 -9.74
C ASN A 28 -4.83 0.58 -10.50
N ASP A 29 -4.72 0.60 -11.81
CA ASP A 29 -5.46 -0.30 -12.69
C ASP A 29 -4.57 -1.45 -13.14
N SER A 30 -4.80 -2.64 -12.59
CA SER A 30 -4.05 -3.83 -12.96
C SER A 30 -4.37 -4.29 -14.38
N GLY A 31 -5.48 -3.83 -14.95
CA GLY A 31 -5.80 -4.08 -16.35
C GLY A 31 -4.87 -3.33 -17.29
N TYR A 32 -4.34 -2.21 -16.83
CA TYR A 32 -3.36 -1.45 -17.61
C TYR A 32 -1.96 -2.02 -17.43
N LEU A 33 -1.59 -2.37 -16.20
CA LEU A 33 -0.26 -2.90 -15.90
C LEU A 33 -0.40 -4.05 -14.92
N GLN A 34 -0.29 -5.27 -15.43
CA GLN A 34 -0.52 -6.46 -14.61
C GLN A 34 0.49 -6.54 -13.47
N GLY A 35 -0.03 -6.71 -12.28
CA GLY A 35 0.80 -6.85 -11.09
C GLY A 35 1.15 -5.55 -10.39
N ILE A 36 0.72 -4.41 -10.97
CA ILE A 36 0.95 -3.14 -10.28
C ILE A 36 0.22 -3.17 -8.93
N PRO A 37 0.84 -2.72 -7.84
CA PRO A 37 0.15 -2.69 -6.55
C PRO A 37 -1.12 -1.84 -6.58
N ASP A 38 -2.07 -2.19 -5.72
CA ASP A 38 -3.40 -1.58 -5.72
C ASP A 38 -3.39 -0.07 -5.53
N LEU A 39 -2.51 0.43 -4.67
CA LEU A 39 -2.56 1.82 -4.26
C LEU A 39 -1.21 2.51 -4.45
N THR A 40 -1.28 3.76 -4.88
CA THR A 40 -0.15 4.68 -4.85
C THR A 40 -0.46 5.75 -3.83
N VAL A 41 0.47 6.00 -2.91
CA VAL A 41 0.34 7.06 -1.91
C VAL A 41 1.36 8.14 -2.23
N LEU A 42 0.87 9.36 -2.38
CA LEU A 42 1.73 10.53 -2.65
C LEU A 42 1.56 11.51 -1.48
N TRP A 43 2.67 11.83 -0.82
CA TRP A 43 2.62 12.76 0.31
C TRP A 43 3.89 13.59 0.33
N LYS A 44 3.74 14.88 0.04
CA LYS A 44 4.90 15.77 -0.10
C LYS A 44 5.82 15.20 -1.18
N GLN A 45 7.12 15.04 -0.91
CA GLN A 45 8.04 14.47 -1.89
C GLN A 45 8.16 12.94 -1.76
N TYR A 46 7.35 12.32 -0.91
CA TYR A 46 7.44 10.88 -0.64
C TYR A 46 6.34 10.12 -1.37
N TRP A 47 6.59 8.85 -1.65
CA TRP A 47 5.58 8.01 -2.29
C TRP A 47 5.74 6.56 -1.84
N ALA A 48 4.65 5.80 -1.98
CA ALA A 48 4.63 4.40 -1.63
C ALA A 48 3.68 3.65 -2.55
N LEU A 49 3.97 2.37 -2.77
CA LEU A 49 3.04 1.46 -3.44
C LEU A 49 2.64 0.39 -2.44
N LEU A 50 1.34 0.14 -2.33
CA LEU A 50 0.80 -0.85 -1.40
C LEU A 50 -0.09 -1.82 -2.14
N GLU A 51 0.15 -3.11 -1.94
CA GLU A 51 -0.70 -4.17 -2.48
C GLU A 51 -1.56 -4.70 -1.35
N CYS A 52 -2.88 -4.54 -1.48
CA CYS A 52 -3.81 -4.95 -0.44
C CYS A 52 -4.13 -6.42 -0.56
N LYS A 53 -4.01 -7.14 0.54
CA LYS A 53 -4.40 -8.54 0.64
C LYS A 53 -5.39 -8.67 1.79
N ARG A 54 -6.30 -9.64 1.73
CA ARG A 54 -7.28 -9.81 2.80
C ARG A 54 -6.70 -10.60 3.97
N GLU A 55 -5.58 -11.28 3.76
CA GLU A 55 -4.91 -12.03 4.82
C GLU A 55 -3.48 -12.31 4.41
N SER A 56 -2.65 -12.67 5.39
CA SER A 56 -1.22 -12.87 5.16
C SER A 56 -0.91 -14.00 4.19
N LYS A 57 -1.79 -15.01 4.12
CA LYS A 57 -1.56 -16.18 3.28
C LYS A 57 -2.21 -16.08 1.92
N ALA A 58 -2.77 -14.92 1.57
CA ALA A 58 -3.40 -14.74 0.27
C ALA A 58 -2.36 -14.92 -0.84
N VAL A 59 -2.80 -15.53 -1.93
CA VAL A 59 -1.94 -15.83 -3.07
C VAL A 59 -1.49 -14.54 -3.74
N HIS A 60 -0.21 -14.47 -4.10
CA HIS A 60 0.32 -13.35 -4.89
C HIS A 60 0.15 -13.65 -6.37
N GLN A 61 -0.41 -12.72 -7.11
CA GLN A 61 -0.56 -12.87 -8.54
C GLN A 61 0.75 -12.55 -9.24
N PRO A 62 0.89 -12.93 -10.52
CA PRO A 62 2.13 -12.67 -11.27
C PRO A 62 2.51 -11.18 -11.22
N ASN A 63 3.79 -10.93 -11.10
CA ASN A 63 4.41 -9.60 -11.10
C ASN A 63 4.16 -8.77 -9.85
N GLN A 64 3.31 -9.22 -8.92
CA GLN A 64 3.08 -8.43 -7.70
C GLN A 64 4.34 -8.31 -6.86
N ASP A 65 5.06 -9.42 -6.66
CA ASP A 65 6.31 -9.38 -5.90
C ASP A 65 7.35 -8.50 -6.58
N PHE A 66 7.41 -8.57 -7.90
CA PHE A 66 8.36 -7.76 -8.66
C PHE A 66 8.14 -6.27 -8.43
N TYR A 67 6.88 -5.81 -8.54
CA TYR A 67 6.61 -4.39 -8.40
C TYR A 67 6.72 -3.91 -6.96
N ILE A 68 6.38 -4.77 -5.99
CA ILE A 68 6.57 -4.41 -4.59
C ILE A 68 8.06 -4.27 -4.27
N ASP A 69 8.87 -5.23 -4.72
CA ASP A 69 10.31 -5.18 -4.48
C ASP A 69 10.94 -3.95 -5.15
N LEU A 70 10.51 -3.67 -6.38
CA LEU A 70 11.03 -2.51 -7.10
C LEU A 70 10.65 -1.21 -6.39
N ALA A 71 9.39 -1.08 -5.99
CA ALA A 71 8.93 0.12 -5.28
C ALA A 71 9.67 0.30 -3.96
N ASP A 72 9.91 -0.80 -3.25
CA ASP A 72 10.60 -0.72 -1.97
C ASP A 72 12.06 -0.31 -2.15
N SER A 73 12.67 -0.73 -3.25
CA SER A 73 14.05 -0.32 -3.52
C SER A 73 14.16 1.17 -3.84
N MET A 74 13.11 1.76 -4.42
CA MET A 74 13.12 3.17 -4.80
C MET A 74 12.55 4.08 -3.71
N SER A 75 11.56 3.62 -2.98
CA SER A 75 10.90 4.39 -1.95
C SER A 75 10.32 3.46 -0.89
N PHE A 76 9.06 3.05 -1.05
CA PHE A 76 8.41 2.20 -0.07
C PHE A 76 7.39 1.31 -0.78
N GLY A 77 7.51 0.00 -0.65
CA GLY A 77 6.59 -0.97 -1.23
C GLY A 77 6.31 -2.09 -0.26
N ARG A 78 5.03 -2.41 -0.05
CA ARG A 78 4.65 -3.46 0.90
C ARG A 78 3.35 -4.13 0.48
N PHE A 79 3.25 -5.41 0.81
CA PHE A 79 1.95 -6.07 0.87
C PHE A 79 1.34 -5.71 2.22
N ILE A 80 0.06 -5.35 2.23
CA ILE A 80 -0.60 -4.92 3.46
C ILE A 80 -1.92 -5.66 3.59
N HIS A 81 -2.19 -6.16 4.80
CA HIS A 81 -3.40 -6.89 5.12
C HIS A 81 -3.81 -6.54 6.56
N PRO A 82 -5.00 -6.95 7.00
CA PRO A 82 -5.47 -6.53 8.33
C PRO A 82 -4.49 -6.85 9.46
N GLU A 83 -3.78 -7.98 9.37
CA GLU A 83 -2.89 -8.40 10.46
C GLU A 83 -1.62 -7.56 10.55
N ASN A 84 -1.13 -6.99 9.44
CA ASN A 84 0.11 -6.21 9.49
C ASN A 84 -0.12 -4.72 9.24
N LYS A 85 -1.37 -4.28 9.13
CA LYS A 85 -1.69 -2.92 8.74
C LYS A 85 -1.01 -1.87 9.63
N GLU A 86 -1.11 -2.04 10.95
CA GLU A 86 -0.51 -1.07 11.88
C GLU A 86 0.99 -1.01 11.71
N ASP A 87 1.63 -2.16 11.62
CA ASP A 87 3.08 -2.21 11.45
C ASP A 87 3.52 -1.54 10.17
N ILE A 88 2.81 -1.82 9.07
CA ILE A 88 3.17 -1.24 7.77
C ILE A 88 2.96 0.27 7.76
N LEU A 89 1.86 0.74 8.34
CA LEU A 89 1.63 2.19 8.39
C LEU A 89 2.67 2.89 9.27
N ASN A 90 3.09 2.23 10.35
CA ASN A 90 4.15 2.78 11.19
C ASN A 90 5.48 2.84 10.43
N GLU A 91 5.79 1.80 9.66
CA GLU A 91 7.01 1.77 8.85
C GLU A 91 6.98 2.86 7.78
N MET A 92 5.83 3.02 7.13
CA MET A 92 5.67 4.06 6.11
C MET A 92 5.86 5.44 6.72
N GLU A 93 5.30 5.65 7.89
CA GLU A 93 5.44 6.95 8.57
C GLU A 93 6.91 7.23 8.89
N ARG A 94 7.63 6.24 9.40
CA ARG A 94 9.05 6.39 9.65
C ARG A 94 9.82 6.69 8.36
N SER A 95 9.49 5.97 7.31
CA SER A 95 10.15 6.17 6.02
C SER A 95 9.93 7.58 5.49
N PHE A 96 8.70 8.09 5.64
CA PHE A 96 8.35 9.41 5.09
C PHE A 96 8.84 10.57 5.97
N LYS A 97 8.85 10.39 7.29
CA LYS A 97 9.12 11.51 8.18
C LYS A 97 10.57 11.60 8.66
N ILE A 98 11.25 10.47 8.76
CA ILE A 98 12.61 10.49 9.26
C ILE A 98 13.60 11.01 8.22
N ARG A 99 13.23 10.99 6.96
CA ARG A 99 14.10 11.44 5.88
C ARG A 99 14.05 12.94 5.69
N ARG A 100 14.06 13.66 6.70
CA ARG A 100 14.06 15.11 6.59
C ARG A 100 15.44 15.68 6.40
#